data_68850201508f84982860351579db96f8
#
_entry.id   68850201508f84982860351579db96f8
#
_cell.length_a   1.000
_cell.length_b   1.000
_cell.length_c   1.000
_cell.angle_alpha   90.00
_cell.angle_beta   90.00
_cell.angle_gamma   90.00
#
_symmetry.space_group_name_H-M   'P 1'
#
loop_
_entity.id
_entity.type
_entity.pdbx_description
1 polymer ?
#
loop_
_entity_poly.entity_id
_entity_poly.type
_entity_poly.pdbx_seq_one_letter_code
_entity_poly.pdbx_strand_id
1 'polypeptide(L)'
;MKRLLCFLLSFSCFFFGACTEGEKNEFQTVLDSTNALHKAQISMVSESSIRDFIPSLPRTEVGFTEAELASLTKSLNRLADESKSVTIAQAKQDVNLLFRALRYCYGPYGYFGGDEAFDKAQTAVLDDLSVFGASFQIDKLIESLREHLSFLQDAHFTINGKSLVDRYSYFSSEEPEFAHDEAGYYAVLDGYKQYISSINGATDVEAYMKYSISMDGRLVYYIGTLSTQTEKQLSITVSFENGMRELTLSKVVDRQTYDTKIPYSADWNAVVPVVACRDYMQQSTFQSFVEDASWLSSEPTAILDLRGNRGGSEQAVQAWLNSYDYYGIARNLYGKGYFSISSRASNYLTAHTLSAFSSLGNSAALYDELIYLYQHGKNSCVLQRDNAKLRWNNAKKLLFVLMDSHTRSGGEWLLESLRTRGNTVFIGTNSEGMLLSGTGQYISLPNSKIHFTFGNSLLLTYDERVFEEGRGFLPDLWVSGDALERVQKLIEYYGLAP
;
A
#
# COMPACT_ATOMS: atom_id res chain seq x y z
N MET A 1 26.61 -1.77 2.68
CA MET A 1 26.76 -2.27 1.30
C MET A 1 26.28 -3.71 1.23
N LYS A 2 24.99 -3.94 1.23
CA LYS A 2 24.40 -5.26 0.92
C LYS A 2 24.08 -5.27 -0.57
N ARG A 3 24.70 -6.19 -1.30
CA ARG A 3 24.46 -6.36 -2.74
C ARG A 3 23.04 -6.88 -2.92
N LEU A 4 22.21 -6.08 -3.60
CA LEU A 4 20.92 -6.49 -4.12
C LEU A 4 21.18 -7.59 -5.16
N LEU A 5 20.94 -8.84 -4.79
CA LEU A 5 20.88 -9.95 -5.74
C LEU A 5 19.42 -10.03 -6.21
N CYS A 6 19.11 -9.38 -7.32
CA CYS A 6 17.86 -9.61 -8.04
C CYS A 6 17.89 -11.04 -8.58
N PHE A 7 17.23 -11.97 -7.91
CA PHE A 7 16.86 -13.25 -8.52
C PHE A 7 15.58 -13.01 -9.31
N LEU A 8 15.75 -12.59 -10.56
CA LEU A 8 14.74 -12.73 -11.59
C LEU A 8 14.60 -14.22 -11.88
N LEU A 9 13.45 -14.80 -11.57
CA LEU A 9 13.05 -16.08 -12.12
C LEU A 9 12.80 -15.86 -13.61
N SER A 10 13.84 -16.11 -14.42
CA SER A 10 13.67 -16.30 -15.86
C SER A 10 12.84 -17.56 -16.06
N PHE A 11 11.55 -17.40 -16.30
CA PHE A 11 10.71 -18.48 -16.80
C PHE A 11 11.08 -18.69 -18.29
N SER A 12 12.04 -19.56 -18.53
CA SER A 12 12.21 -20.18 -19.83
C SER A 12 10.96 -21.01 -20.11
N CYS A 13 10.09 -20.53 -20.99
CA CYS A 13 9.02 -21.35 -21.55
C CYS A 13 9.67 -22.49 -22.33
N PHE A 14 9.73 -23.68 -21.75
CA PHE A 14 10.01 -24.91 -22.48
C PHE A 14 8.79 -25.23 -23.36
N PHE A 15 8.91 -24.92 -24.63
CA PHE A 15 8.03 -25.49 -25.65
C PHE A 15 8.40 -26.95 -25.87
N PHE A 16 7.62 -27.87 -25.32
CA PHE A 16 7.57 -29.26 -25.79
C PHE A 16 6.46 -29.41 -26.84
N GLY A 17 6.82 -30.06 -27.92
CA GLY A 17 6.14 -30.13 -29.16
C GLY A 17 4.70 -30.66 -29.19
N ALA A 18 4.04 -30.17 -30.21
CA ALA A 18 2.93 -30.74 -30.98
C ALA A 18 1.90 -31.61 -30.25
N CYS A 19 0.83 -30.94 -29.75
CA CYS A 19 -0.51 -31.49 -29.79
C CYS A 19 -1.40 -30.42 -30.43
N THR A 20 -2.13 -30.78 -31.46
CA THR A 20 -3.17 -29.98 -32.12
C THR A 20 -4.40 -29.85 -31.24
N GLU A 21 -4.29 -29.04 -30.19
CA GLU A 21 -5.41 -28.42 -29.49
C GLU A 21 -5.30 -26.91 -29.74
N GLY A 22 -6.40 -26.33 -30.19
CA GLY A 22 -6.49 -24.99 -30.74
C GLY A 22 -5.61 -23.95 -30.06
N GLU A 23 -5.03 -23.04 -30.85
CA GLU A 23 -4.13 -21.97 -30.41
C GLU A 23 -4.71 -21.31 -29.15
N LYS A 24 -4.03 -21.44 -28.01
CA LYS A 24 -4.37 -20.74 -26.78
C LYS A 24 -4.38 -19.26 -27.10
N ASN A 25 -5.52 -18.61 -26.89
CA ASN A 25 -5.60 -17.16 -26.99
C ASN A 25 -4.48 -16.54 -26.16
N GLU A 26 -3.80 -15.53 -26.70
CA GLU A 26 -2.69 -14.80 -26.08
C GLU A 26 -3.06 -14.35 -24.63
N PHE A 27 -4.28 -13.85 -24.45
CA PHE A 27 -4.76 -13.47 -23.13
C PHE A 27 -4.80 -14.66 -22.14
N GLN A 28 -5.18 -15.87 -22.60
CA GLN A 28 -5.17 -17.05 -21.74
C GLN A 28 -3.76 -17.40 -21.27
N THR A 29 -2.75 -17.24 -22.14
CA THR A 29 -1.35 -17.44 -21.78
C THR A 29 -0.91 -16.46 -20.69
N VAL A 30 -1.31 -15.20 -20.81
CA VAL A 30 -1.05 -14.18 -19.79
C VAL A 30 -1.75 -14.50 -18.48
N LEU A 31 -3.00 -14.88 -18.53
CA LEU A 31 -3.80 -15.26 -17.36
C LEU A 31 -3.17 -16.45 -16.61
N ASP A 32 -2.72 -17.48 -17.36
CA ASP A 32 -2.05 -18.65 -16.78
C ASP A 32 -0.73 -18.24 -16.11
N SER A 33 0.05 -17.34 -16.73
CA SER A 33 1.30 -16.80 -16.20
C SER A 33 1.08 -15.95 -14.96
N THR A 34 0.06 -15.08 -14.97
CA THR A 34 -0.36 -14.28 -13.81
C THR A 34 -0.79 -15.18 -12.63
N ASN A 35 -1.60 -16.20 -12.90
CA ASN A 35 -2.00 -17.17 -11.88
C ASN A 35 -0.78 -17.90 -11.28
N ALA A 36 0.19 -18.29 -12.10
CA ALA A 36 1.42 -18.96 -11.66
C ALA A 36 2.26 -18.01 -10.78
N LEU A 37 2.41 -16.75 -11.20
CA LEU A 37 3.14 -15.71 -10.45
C LEU A 37 2.51 -15.47 -9.08
N HIS A 38 1.20 -15.20 -9.01
CA HIS A 38 0.51 -14.96 -7.75
C HIS A 38 0.60 -16.18 -6.81
N LYS A 39 0.50 -17.39 -7.35
CA LYS A 39 0.66 -18.64 -6.59
C LYS A 39 2.07 -18.79 -6.01
N ALA A 40 3.09 -18.41 -6.79
CA ALA A 40 4.47 -18.40 -6.32
C ALA A 40 4.68 -17.34 -5.22
N GLN A 41 4.11 -16.15 -5.37
CA GLN A 41 4.18 -15.07 -4.38
C GLN A 41 3.60 -15.47 -3.01
N ILE A 42 2.52 -16.26 -2.96
CA ILE A 42 1.95 -16.79 -1.71
C ILE A 42 2.97 -17.60 -0.91
N SER A 43 3.91 -18.29 -1.58
CA SER A 43 4.94 -19.08 -0.91
C SER A 43 6.14 -18.27 -0.41
N MET A 44 6.26 -17.00 -0.80
CA MET A 44 7.34 -16.09 -0.43
C MET A 44 7.10 -15.36 0.89
N VAL A 45 6.18 -15.81 1.71
CA VAL A 45 5.88 -15.17 2.99
C VAL A 45 7.01 -15.44 3.99
N SER A 46 7.51 -14.38 4.67
CA SER A 46 8.55 -14.46 5.71
C SER A 46 8.25 -15.57 6.75
N GLU A 47 9.26 -16.26 7.28
CA GLU A 47 9.11 -17.28 8.31
C GLU A 47 8.94 -16.72 9.74
N SER A 48 9.21 -15.40 9.95
CA SER A 48 9.09 -14.77 11.27
C SER A 48 7.68 -14.84 11.83
N SER A 49 7.53 -15.14 13.10
CA SER A 49 6.25 -15.06 13.80
C SER A 49 5.89 -13.61 14.07
N ILE A 50 4.62 -13.25 13.91
CA ILE A 50 4.13 -11.93 14.35
C ILE A 50 4.29 -11.75 15.86
N ARG A 51 4.30 -12.84 16.62
CA ARG A 51 4.47 -12.83 18.08
C ARG A 51 5.82 -12.30 18.52
N ASP A 52 6.86 -12.46 17.69
CA ASP A 52 8.22 -12.00 17.99
C ASP A 52 8.30 -10.47 18.10
N PHE A 53 7.31 -9.77 17.56
CA PHE A 53 7.21 -8.31 17.54
C PHE A 53 6.23 -7.72 18.55
N ILE A 54 5.53 -8.57 19.33
CA ILE A 54 4.58 -8.11 20.35
C ILE A 54 5.37 -7.45 21.49
N PRO A 55 5.14 -6.15 21.78
CA PRO A 55 5.85 -5.46 22.82
C PRO A 55 5.45 -5.99 24.22
N SER A 56 6.44 -6.10 25.11
CA SER A 56 6.19 -6.42 26.52
C SER A 56 5.77 -5.16 27.25
N LEU A 57 4.48 -5.01 27.56
CA LEU A 57 3.94 -3.88 28.30
C LEU A 57 3.62 -4.25 29.74
N PRO A 58 3.90 -3.38 30.74
CA PRO A 58 3.46 -3.59 32.11
C PRO A 58 1.93 -3.73 32.16
N ARG A 59 1.45 -4.84 32.73
CA ARG A 59 0.04 -5.27 32.58
C ARG A 59 -1.02 -4.27 33.06
N THR A 60 -0.73 -3.50 34.11
CA THR A 60 -1.69 -2.59 34.76
C THR A 60 -1.30 -1.12 34.71
N GLU A 61 -0.09 -0.83 34.30
CA GLU A 61 0.42 0.53 34.24
C GLU A 61 -0.14 1.29 33.04
N VAL A 62 -0.62 2.52 33.27
CA VAL A 62 -1.09 3.38 32.15
C VAL A 62 0.10 3.97 31.38
N GLY A 63 1.24 4.16 32.05
CA GLY A 63 2.41 4.82 31.51
C GLY A 63 2.31 6.35 31.44
N PHE A 64 1.14 6.92 31.70
CA PHE A 64 0.85 8.36 31.61
C PHE A 64 -0.05 8.80 32.75
N THR A 65 0.07 10.06 33.13
CA THR A 65 -0.96 10.75 33.91
C THR A 65 -2.14 11.13 33.00
N GLU A 66 -3.31 11.33 33.57
CA GLU A 66 -4.49 11.77 32.82
C GLU A 66 -4.25 13.15 32.16
N ALA A 67 -3.55 14.06 32.84
CA ALA A 67 -3.17 15.36 32.29
C ALA A 67 -2.24 15.25 31.06
N GLU A 68 -1.30 14.31 31.05
CA GLU A 68 -0.42 14.04 29.90
C GLU A 68 -1.22 13.53 28.72
N LEU A 69 -2.08 12.51 28.90
CA LEU A 69 -2.94 12.00 27.83
C LEU A 69 -3.86 13.09 27.27
N ALA A 70 -4.51 13.85 28.14
CA ALA A 70 -5.36 14.97 27.73
C ALA A 70 -4.57 16.05 26.97
N SER A 71 -3.29 16.25 27.29
CA SER A 71 -2.43 17.20 26.58
C SER A 71 -2.08 16.74 25.17
N LEU A 72 -1.89 15.42 24.94
CA LEU A 72 -1.59 14.81 23.64
C LEU A 72 -2.78 14.86 22.69
N THR A 73 -4.00 14.92 23.18
CA THR A 73 -5.22 14.91 22.35
C THR A 73 -5.80 16.30 22.07
N LYS A 74 -5.07 17.36 22.46
CA LYS A 74 -5.46 18.74 22.13
C LYS A 74 -5.03 19.12 20.73
N SER A 75 -5.93 19.73 19.96
CA SER A 75 -5.62 20.31 18.63
C SER A 75 -5.17 19.29 17.57
N LEU A 76 -5.77 18.10 17.56
CA LEU A 76 -5.44 17.02 16.64
C LEU A 76 -5.60 17.37 15.15
N ASN A 77 -6.36 18.43 14.83
CA ASN A 77 -6.63 18.87 13.45
C ASN A 77 -5.67 19.98 12.99
N ARG A 78 -4.59 20.26 13.74
CA ARG A 78 -3.74 21.41 13.45
C ARG A 78 -2.26 21.02 13.49
N LEU A 79 -1.58 21.20 12.38
CA LEU A 79 -0.13 21.04 12.31
C LEU A 79 0.60 22.15 13.08
N ALA A 80 1.80 21.85 13.56
CA ALA A 80 2.68 22.85 14.18
C ALA A 80 3.08 23.93 13.19
N ASP A 81 3.19 25.14 13.69
CA ASP A 81 3.84 26.24 12.98
C ASP A 81 5.36 26.12 13.19
N GLU A 82 6.05 25.64 12.17
CA GLU A 82 7.47 25.32 12.20
C GLU A 82 8.37 26.53 12.50
N SER A 83 7.88 27.76 12.21
CA SER A 83 8.62 29.01 12.45
C SER A 83 8.59 29.47 13.94
N LYS A 84 7.72 28.90 14.77
CA LYS A 84 7.67 29.19 16.19
C LYS A 84 8.83 28.59 16.95
N SER A 85 9.12 29.16 18.11
CA SER A 85 10.20 28.71 18.98
C SER A 85 9.69 27.91 20.17
N VAL A 86 10.50 26.99 20.63
CA VAL A 86 10.34 26.18 21.83
C VAL A 86 11.62 26.24 22.68
N THR A 87 11.50 26.22 23.99
CA THR A 87 12.67 26.14 24.87
C THR A 87 13.19 24.70 24.93
N ILE A 88 14.49 24.51 25.27
CA ILE A 88 15.05 23.17 25.48
C ILE A 88 14.26 22.36 26.50
N ALA A 89 13.84 22.98 27.61
CA ALA A 89 13.10 22.28 28.66
C ALA A 89 11.73 21.77 28.14
N GLN A 90 11.02 22.59 27.36
CA GLN A 90 9.78 22.21 26.70
C GLN A 90 9.99 21.10 25.67
N ALA A 91 11.02 21.22 24.82
CA ALA A 91 11.32 20.23 23.81
C ALA A 91 11.69 18.87 24.44
N LYS A 92 12.50 18.86 25.52
CA LYS A 92 12.81 17.62 26.27
C LYS A 92 11.57 16.94 26.85
N GLN A 93 10.62 17.73 27.36
CA GLN A 93 9.34 17.19 27.83
C GLN A 93 8.55 16.54 26.68
N ASP A 94 8.46 17.22 25.55
CA ASP A 94 7.77 16.72 24.34
C ASP A 94 8.42 15.43 23.82
N VAL A 95 9.74 15.38 23.70
CA VAL A 95 10.49 14.18 23.25
C VAL A 95 10.22 12.99 24.18
N ASN A 96 10.34 13.20 25.51
CA ASN A 96 10.10 12.13 26.47
C ASN A 96 8.64 11.60 26.38
N LEU A 97 7.69 12.50 26.16
CA LEU A 97 6.28 12.14 26.04
C LEU A 97 6.00 11.38 24.74
N LEU A 98 6.64 11.79 23.61
CA LEU A 98 6.55 11.11 22.34
C LEU A 98 7.06 9.67 22.42
N PHE A 99 8.32 9.45 22.87
CA PHE A 99 8.89 8.12 22.90
C PHE A 99 8.14 7.17 23.85
N ARG A 100 7.58 7.71 24.94
CA ARG A 100 6.68 6.95 25.80
C ARG A 100 5.36 6.60 25.08
N ALA A 101 4.80 7.52 24.27
CA ALA A 101 3.62 7.23 23.46
C ALA A 101 3.89 6.13 22.43
N LEU A 102 5.04 6.18 21.75
CA LEU A 102 5.45 5.12 20.81
C LEU A 102 5.55 3.77 21.52
N ARG A 103 6.21 3.69 22.68
CA ARG A 103 6.35 2.44 23.43
C ARG A 103 5.02 1.80 23.81
N TYR A 104 4.03 2.59 24.22
CA TYR A 104 2.75 2.06 24.70
C TYR A 104 1.68 1.90 23.64
N CYS A 105 1.82 2.58 22.49
CA CYS A 105 0.72 2.75 21.56
C CYS A 105 1.07 2.38 20.10
N TYR A 106 2.35 2.36 19.71
CA TYR A 106 2.77 2.10 18.35
C TYR A 106 2.89 0.60 18.07
N GLY A 107 2.03 0.07 17.16
CA GLY A 107 1.98 -1.37 16.84
C GLY A 107 3.31 -1.93 16.34
N PRO A 108 3.97 -1.30 15.35
CA PRO A 108 5.27 -1.75 14.85
C PRO A 108 6.48 -1.53 15.78
N TYR A 109 6.28 -1.09 17.02
CA TYR A 109 7.37 -0.79 17.95
C TYR A 109 8.41 -1.92 18.06
N GLY A 110 7.95 -3.15 18.32
CA GLY A 110 8.84 -4.32 18.41
C GLY A 110 9.44 -4.72 17.05
N TYR A 111 8.71 -4.49 15.96
CA TYR A 111 9.17 -4.79 14.60
C TYR A 111 10.37 -3.92 14.20
N PHE A 112 10.39 -2.67 14.62
CA PHE A 112 11.48 -1.73 14.38
C PHE A 112 12.56 -1.74 15.47
N GLY A 113 12.66 -2.81 16.26
CA GLY A 113 13.77 -3.03 17.19
C GLY A 113 13.47 -2.69 18.66
N GLY A 114 12.23 -2.32 19.00
CA GLY A 114 11.79 -2.16 20.38
C GLY A 114 12.58 -1.16 21.20
N ASP A 115 12.71 -1.41 22.50
CA ASP A 115 13.38 -0.49 23.44
C ASP A 115 14.80 -0.12 22.97
N GLU A 116 15.58 -1.04 22.42
CA GLU A 116 16.95 -0.77 21.99
C GLU A 116 17.05 0.31 20.90
N ALA A 117 16.22 0.20 19.85
CA ALA A 117 16.26 1.15 18.74
C ALA A 117 15.66 2.50 19.13
N PHE A 118 14.54 2.48 19.87
CA PHE A 118 13.84 3.70 20.25
C PHE A 118 14.57 4.48 21.36
N ASP A 119 15.19 3.81 22.34
CA ASP A 119 16.01 4.50 23.36
C ASP A 119 17.25 5.14 22.75
N LYS A 120 17.87 4.49 21.75
CA LYS A 120 18.97 5.06 20.98
C LYS A 120 18.53 6.31 20.22
N ALA A 121 17.39 6.26 19.54
CA ALA A 121 16.84 7.40 18.80
C ALA A 121 16.48 8.55 19.76
N GLN A 122 15.82 8.24 20.89
CA GLN A 122 15.48 9.24 21.90
C GLN A 122 16.73 9.94 22.44
N THR A 123 17.78 9.18 22.78
CA THR A 123 19.04 9.72 23.27
C THR A 123 19.66 10.67 22.24
N ALA A 124 19.70 10.27 20.96
CA ALA A 124 20.26 11.09 19.90
C ALA A 124 19.52 12.41 19.71
N VAL A 125 18.16 12.38 19.71
CA VAL A 125 17.36 13.62 19.68
C VAL A 125 17.66 14.51 20.89
N LEU A 126 17.76 13.95 22.12
CA LEU A 126 18.08 14.71 23.33
C LEU A 126 19.48 15.32 23.30
N ASP A 127 20.45 14.64 22.66
CA ASP A 127 21.81 15.13 22.46
C ASP A 127 21.81 16.32 21.47
N ASP A 128 21.06 16.24 20.37
CA ASP A 128 20.88 17.37 19.44
C ASP A 128 20.31 18.61 20.16
N LEU A 129 19.31 18.40 21.03
CA LEU A 129 18.74 19.50 21.81
C LEU A 129 19.77 20.22 22.68
N SER A 130 20.82 19.52 23.10
CA SER A 130 21.87 20.11 23.97
C SER A 130 22.69 21.19 23.25
N VAL A 131 22.74 21.16 21.91
CA VAL A 131 23.50 22.11 21.08
C VAL A 131 22.65 23.22 20.45
N PHE A 132 21.30 23.16 20.55
CA PHE A 132 20.40 24.12 19.90
C PHE A 132 20.23 25.47 20.65
N GLY A 133 20.98 25.80 21.66
CA GLY A 133 20.78 27.04 22.43
C GLY A 133 19.49 27.03 23.29
N ALA A 134 19.28 28.04 24.14
CA ALA A 134 18.21 28.07 25.16
C ALA A 134 16.78 27.98 24.58
N SER A 135 16.59 28.49 23.37
CA SER A 135 15.34 28.41 22.60
C SER A 135 15.67 28.31 21.11
N PHE A 136 14.91 27.54 20.36
CA PHE A 136 15.14 27.28 18.93
C PHE A 136 13.81 27.09 18.19
N GLN A 137 13.83 27.19 16.87
CA GLN A 137 12.64 26.99 16.02
C GLN A 137 12.23 25.51 15.99
N ILE A 138 10.93 25.27 15.85
CA ILE A 138 10.34 23.92 15.88
C ILE A 138 10.79 23.07 14.68
N ASP A 139 11.12 23.70 13.54
CA ASP A 139 11.68 23.02 12.37
C ASP A 139 12.91 22.17 12.72
N LYS A 140 13.84 22.69 13.56
CA LYS A 140 15.03 21.94 14.00
C LYS A 140 14.69 20.70 14.80
N LEU A 141 13.66 20.77 15.65
CA LEU A 141 13.20 19.57 16.36
C LEU A 141 12.58 18.55 15.40
N ILE A 142 11.81 19.01 14.41
CA ILE A 142 11.24 18.15 13.37
C ILE A 142 12.35 17.49 12.55
N GLU A 143 13.38 18.22 12.14
CA GLU A 143 14.52 17.68 11.42
C GLU A 143 15.25 16.61 12.21
N SER A 144 15.61 16.88 13.49
CA SER A 144 16.23 15.91 14.38
C SER A 144 15.37 14.64 14.58
N LEU A 145 14.06 14.80 14.80
CA LEU A 145 13.13 13.66 14.91
C LEU A 145 13.05 12.86 13.61
N ARG A 146 13.02 13.51 12.44
CA ARG A 146 13.02 12.82 11.13
C ARG A 146 14.30 12.06 10.87
N GLU A 147 15.46 12.64 11.24
CA GLU A 147 16.76 11.99 11.10
C GLU A 147 16.86 10.73 11.96
N HIS A 148 16.57 10.85 13.24
CA HIS A 148 16.77 9.76 14.20
C HIS A 148 15.65 8.71 14.20
N LEU A 149 14.48 9.01 13.62
CA LEU A 149 13.39 8.06 13.40
C LEU A 149 13.33 7.54 11.94
N SER A 150 14.32 7.85 11.09
CA SER A 150 14.34 7.44 9.67
C SER A 150 14.34 5.93 9.43
N PHE A 151 14.65 5.14 10.46
CA PHE A 151 14.54 3.68 10.40
C PHE A 151 13.09 3.17 10.38
N LEU A 152 12.10 4.02 10.68
CA LEU A 152 10.69 3.68 10.66
C LEU A 152 10.17 3.69 9.20
N GLN A 153 10.17 2.53 8.58
CA GLN A 153 9.63 2.34 7.24
C GLN A 153 8.13 1.97 7.35
N ASP A 154 7.33 2.90 7.84
CA ASP A 154 5.88 2.81 7.99
C ASP A 154 5.23 4.07 7.39
N ALA A 155 4.51 3.90 6.29
CA ALA A 155 3.90 5.02 5.58
C ALA A 155 2.74 5.69 6.34
N HIS A 156 2.15 5.01 7.34
CA HIS A 156 1.20 5.62 8.27
C HIS A 156 1.87 6.47 9.36
N PHE A 157 3.18 6.31 9.58
CA PHE A 157 3.93 7.14 10.51
C PHE A 157 4.24 8.50 9.88
N THR A 158 3.72 9.58 10.49
CA THR A 158 4.00 10.93 10.01
C THR A 158 4.48 11.85 11.12
N ILE A 159 5.36 12.77 10.79
CA ILE A 159 5.81 13.88 11.65
C ILE A 159 5.35 15.18 11.00
N ASN A 160 4.51 15.93 11.68
CA ASN A 160 3.89 17.17 11.20
C ASN A 160 3.27 17.02 9.79
N GLY A 161 2.55 15.90 9.58
CA GLY A 161 1.84 15.58 8.34
C GLY A 161 2.71 15.06 7.19
N LYS A 162 4.03 14.86 7.40
CA LYS A 162 4.92 14.29 6.39
C LYS A 162 5.38 12.89 6.80
N SER A 163 5.24 11.91 5.92
CA SER A 163 5.77 10.57 6.11
C SER A 163 7.31 10.55 6.13
N LEU A 164 7.88 9.50 6.75
CA LEU A 164 9.31 9.18 6.67
C LEU A 164 9.64 8.29 5.46
N VAL A 165 8.62 7.66 4.89
CA VAL A 165 8.78 6.76 3.74
C VAL A 165 8.61 7.53 2.45
N ASP A 166 9.56 7.36 1.53
CA ASP A 166 9.47 7.89 0.19
C ASP A 166 8.42 7.12 -0.64
N ARG A 167 7.63 7.86 -1.43
CA ARG A 167 6.59 7.26 -2.26
C ARG A 167 7.04 7.12 -3.68
N TYR A 168 6.87 5.91 -4.23
CA TYR A 168 7.14 5.64 -5.62
C TYR A 168 6.00 6.14 -6.50
N SER A 169 6.38 6.66 -7.65
CA SER A 169 5.47 7.03 -8.73
C SER A 169 5.87 6.27 -9.99
N TYR A 170 4.90 5.90 -10.79
CA TYR A 170 5.14 5.28 -12.08
C TYR A 170 5.44 6.33 -13.15
N PHE A 171 6.50 6.11 -13.93
CA PHE A 171 6.90 6.90 -15.08
C PHE A 171 6.91 6.00 -16.31
N SER A 172 6.33 6.45 -17.40
CA SER A 172 6.17 5.62 -18.59
C SER A 172 6.15 6.46 -19.88
N SER A 173 6.46 5.79 -20.97
CA SER A 173 6.19 6.26 -22.34
C SER A 173 5.37 5.18 -23.06
N GLU A 174 4.25 5.58 -23.67
CA GLU A 174 3.43 4.68 -24.48
C GLU A 174 3.89 4.62 -25.95
N GLU A 175 4.99 5.26 -26.28
CA GLU A 175 5.61 5.20 -27.60
C GLU A 175 7.12 5.02 -27.50
N PRO A 176 7.70 4.11 -28.30
CA PRO A 176 7.03 3.14 -29.18
C PRO A 176 6.41 1.97 -28.41
N GLU A 177 5.46 1.25 -29.04
CA GLU A 177 5.02 -0.06 -28.57
C GLU A 177 6.13 -1.08 -28.82
N PHE A 178 6.31 -2.00 -27.85
CA PHE A 178 7.25 -3.09 -27.94
C PHE A 178 6.54 -4.44 -27.92
N ALA A 179 7.14 -5.40 -28.60
CA ALA A 179 6.78 -6.81 -28.52
C ALA A 179 8.00 -7.62 -28.07
N HIS A 180 7.79 -8.89 -27.75
CA HIS A 180 8.84 -9.80 -27.33
C HIS A 180 8.76 -11.10 -28.14
N ASP A 181 9.89 -11.58 -28.61
CA ASP A 181 10.05 -12.89 -29.24
C ASP A 181 11.30 -13.61 -28.71
N GLU A 182 11.69 -14.71 -29.30
CA GLU A 182 12.85 -15.51 -28.86
C GLU A 182 14.19 -14.73 -28.87
N ALA A 183 14.29 -13.66 -29.69
CA ALA A 183 15.48 -12.81 -29.76
C ALA A 183 15.45 -11.67 -28.72
N GLY A 184 14.32 -11.39 -28.10
CA GLY A 184 14.18 -10.37 -27.05
C GLY A 184 13.08 -9.33 -27.33
N TYR A 185 13.18 -8.19 -26.66
CA TYR A 185 12.25 -7.08 -26.86
C TYR A 185 12.60 -6.27 -28.09
N TYR A 186 11.60 -5.95 -28.91
CA TYR A 186 11.77 -5.14 -30.12
C TYR A 186 10.62 -4.16 -30.33
N ALA A 187 10.91 -3.07 -31.01
CA ALA A 187 9.91 -2.19 -31.60
C ALA A 187 9.99 -2.24 -33.13
N VAL A 188 8.89 -1.94 -33.80
CA VAL A 188 8.89 -1.73 -35.25
C VAL A 188 9.11 -0.25 -35.52
N LEU A 189 10.32 0.11 -35.92
CA LEU A 189 10.73 1.48 -36.20
C LEU A 189 11.09 1.59 -37.68
N ASP A 190 10.54 2.58 -38.37
CA ASP A 190 10.76 2.77 -39.81
C ASP A 190 10.48 1.51 -40.68
N GLY A 191 9.52 0.68 -40.21
CA GLY A 191 9.11 -0.55 -40.89
C GLY A 191 9.99 -1.77 -40.60
N TYR A 192 11.00 -1.67 -39.72
CA TYR A 192 11.91 -2.77 -39.37
C TYR A 192 11.88 -3.09 -37.88
N LYS A 193 12.01 -4.38 -37.56
CA LYS A 193 12.25 -4.80 -36.16
C LYS A 193 13.59 -4.27 -35.68
N GLN A 194 13.57 -3.57 -34.55
CA GLN A 194 14.74 -3.03 -33.84
C GLN A 194 14.76 -3.63 -32.43
N TYR A 195 15.70 -4.53 -32.14
CA TYR A 195 15.84 -5.17 -30.85
C TYR A 195 16.56 -4.25 -29.86
N ILE A 196 16.08 -4.24 -28.61
CA ILE A 196 16.72 -3.50 -27.52
C ILE A 196 17.95 -4.27 -27.04
N SER A 197 19.10 -3.62 -27.00
CA SER A 197 20.34 -4.19 -26.45
C SER A 197 20.64 -3.71 -25.03
N SER A 198 20.25 -2.48 -24.69
CA SER A 198 20.38 -1.94 -23.33
C SER A 198 19.46 -0.74 -23.07
N ILE A 199 19.18 -0.47 -21.79
CA ILE A 199 18.49 0.76 -21.32
C ILE A 199 19.39 1.41 -20.26
N ASN A 200 19.74 2.69 -20.45
CA ASN A 200 20.71 3.43 -19.62
C ASN A 200 22.04 2.66 -19.43
N GLY A 201 22.48 1.90 -20.45
CA GLY A 201 23.66 1.08 -20.41
C GLY A 201 23.52 -0.27 -19.69
N ALA A 202 22.37 -0.56 -19.05
CA ALA A 202 22.08 -1.85 -18.45
C ALA A 202 21.54 -2.82 -19.51
N THR A 203 22.11 -4.04 -19.59
CA THR A 203 21.67 -5.10 -20.52
C THR A 203 20.47 -5.89 -20.00
N ASP A 204 20.19 -5.83 -18.70
CA ASP A 204 18.93 -6.33 -18.12
C ASP A 204 17.83 -5.30 -18.37
N VAL A 205 17.14 -5.45 -19.50
CA VAL A 205 16.08 -4.53 -19.93
C VAL A 205 14.71 -4.86 -19.33
N GLU A 206 14.53 -6.06 -18.78
CA GLU A 206 13.23 -6.52 -18.23
C GLU A 206 12.72 -5.62 -17.12
N ALA A 207 13.63 -5.03 -16.33
CA ALA A 207 13.26 -4.10 -15.27
C ALA A 207 12.46 -2.89 -15.76
N TYR A 208 12.68 -2.49 -17.02
CA TYR A 208 12.01 -1.36 -17.66
C TYR A 208 10.82 -1.76 -18.52
N MET A 209 10.76 -3.02 -19.00
CA MET A 209 9.68 -3.47 -19.86
C MET A 209 8.43 -3.77 -19.03
N LYS A 210 7.35 -3.04 -19.29
CA LYS A 210 6.08 -3.18 -18.58
C LYS A 210 5.04 -3.77 -19.52
N TYR A 211 4.50 -4.92 -19.12
CA TYR A 211 3.40 -5.52 -19.87
C TYR A 211 2.14 -4.66 -19.67
N SER A 212 1.44 -4.38 -20.77
CA SER A 212 0.44 -3.32 -20.81
C SER A 212 -0.67 -3.62 -21.80
N ILE A 213 -1.64 -2.72 -21.89
CA ILE A 213 -2.74 -2.75 -22.84
C ILE A 213 -2.61 -1.53 -23.75
N SER A 214 -2.55 -1.75 -25.07
CA SER A 214 -2.55 -0.68 -26.08
C SER A 214 -3.88 0.06 -26.14
N MET A 215 -3.92 1.16 -26.90
CA MET A 215 -5.15 1.95 -27.11
C MET A 215 -6.28 1.17 -27.79
N ASP A 216 -5.97 0.14 -28.56
CA ASP A 216 -6.91 -0.74 -29.27
C ASP A 216 -7.19 -2.08 -28.55
N GLY A 217 -6.65 -2.26 -27.32
CA GLY A 217 -6.94 -3.40 -26.46
C GLY A 217 -5.98 -4.59 -26.61
N ARG A 218 -4.93 -4.48 -27.45
CA ARG A 218 -3.90 -5.52 -27.59
C ARG A 218 -2.98 -5.54 -26.38
N LEU A 219 -2.41 -6.69 -26.10
CA LEU A 219 -1.34 -6.84 -25.12
C LEU A 219 0.01 -6.45 -25.75
N VAL A 220 0.72 -5.52 -25.13
CA VAL A 220 1.98 -4.95 -25.62
C VAL A 220 2.94 -4.69 -24.46
N TYR A 221 4.17 -4.30 -24.76
CA TYR A 221 5.08 -3.77 -23.75
C TYR A 221 5.31 -2.28 -23.98
N TYR A 222 5.40 -1.53 -22.88
CA TYR A 222 5.88 -0.16 -22.86
C TYR A 222 7.09 -0.04 -21.95
N ILE A 223 7.90 0.98 -22.17
CA ILE A 223 8.98 1.30 -21.24
C ILE A 223 8.45 2.13 -20.09
N GLY A 224 8.72 1.65 -18.86
CA GLY A 224 8.34 2.34 -17.64
C GLY A 224 9.20 1.96 -16.45
N THR A 225 9.19 2.81 -15.43
CA THR A 225 9.92 2.58 -14.19
C THR A 225 9.20 3.20 -13.01
N LEU A 226 9.48 2.70 -11.82
CA LEU A 226 9.10 3.33 -10.56
C LEU A 226 10.25 4.21 -10.05
N SER A 227 9.93 5.41 -9.56
CA SER A 227 10.90 6.31 -8.99
C SER A 227 10.28 7.12 -7.86
N THR A 228 11.10 7.44 -6.84
CA THR A 228 10.75 8.36 -5.76
C THR A 228 11.02 9.82 -6.11
N GLN A 229 11.54 10.09 -7.31
CA GLN A 229 11.85 11.44 -7.77
C GLN A 229 10.58 12.28 -7.92
N THR A 230 10.74 13.58 -7.63
CA THR A 230 9.63 14.55 -7.66
C THR A 230 9.40 15.16 -9.03
N GLU A 231 10.33 14.98 -9.96
CA GLU A 231 10.28 15.46 -11.34
C GLU A 231 9.04 14.91 -12.06
N LYS A 232 8.57 15.67 -13.04
CA LYS A 232 7.44 15.24 -13.87
C LYS A 232 7.85 14.31 -15.01
N GLN A 233 9.13 14.26 -15.34
CA GLN A 233 9.68 13.50 -16.46
C GLN A 233 11.06 12.96 -16.11
N LEU A 234 11.37 11.77 -16.66
CA LEU A 234 12.68 11.14 -16.59
C LEU A 234 13.16 10.91 -18.02
N SER A 235 14.41 11.24 -18.32
CA SER A 235 15.06 10.86 -19.59
C SER A 235 15.78 9.55 -19.44
N ILE A 236 15.62 8.66 -20.41
CA ILE A 236 16.33 7.38 -20.50
C ILE A 236 16.91 7.22 -21.90
N THR A 237 18.05 6.54 -21.98
CA THR A 237 18.67 6.18 -23.25
C THR A 237 18.38 4.72 -23.56
N VAL A 238 17.72 4.45 -24.69
CA VAL A 238 17.46 3.09 -25.19
C VAL A 238 18.43 2.81 -26.34
N SER A 239 19.25 1.76 -26.21
CA SER A 239 20.14 1.29 -27.27
C SER A 239 19.47 0.17 -28.03
N PHE A 240 19.43 0.31 -29.35
CA PHE A 240 19.01 -0.71 -30.31
C PHE A 240 20.22 -1.24 -31.06
N GLU A 241 20.07 -2.32 -31.83
CA GLU A 241 21.14 -2.84 -32.67
C GLU A 241 21.68 -1.78 -33.64
N ASN A 242 20.86 -0.86 -34.12
CA ASN A 242 21.19 0.13 -35.14
C ASN A 242 21.29 1.57 -34.63
N GLY A 243 21.47 1.76 -33.33
CA GLY A 243 21.65 3.10 -32.77
C GLY A 243 21.02 3.30 -31.40
N MET A 244 21.03 4.53 -30.91
CA MET A 244 20.48 4.91 -29.61
C MET A 244 19.38 5.95 -29.79
N ARG A 245 18.36 5.91 -28.93
CA ARG A 245 17.30 6.93 -28.84
C ARG A 245 17.14 7.38 -27.40
N GLU A 246 16.95 8.66 -27.19
CA GLU A 246 16.47 9.16 -25.91
C GLU A 246 14.94 9.12 -25.88
N LEU A 247 14.39 8.56 -24.81
CA LEU A 247 12.97 8.56 -24.52
C LEU A 247 12.70 9.36 -23.25
N THR A 248 11.60 10.08 -23.26
CA THR A 248 11.11 10.79 -22.08
C THR A 248 9.98 10.00 -21.47
N LEU A 249 10.18 9.51 -20.23
CA LEU A 249 9.13 8.90 -19.44
C LEU A 249 8.40 9.99 -18.65
N SER A 250 7.10 10.08 -18.83
CA SER A 250 6.27 11.02 -18.09
C SER A 250 5.70 10.38 -16.82
N LYS A 251 5.64 11.16 -15.74
CA LYS A 251 4.99 10.75 -14.49
C LYS A 251 3.50 10.53 -14.75
N VAL A 252 3.00 9.36 -14.39
CA VAL A 252 1.58 9.03 -14.51
C VAL A 252 0.79 9.79 -13.44
N VAL A 253 -0.32 10.41 -13.86
CA VAL A 253 -1.20 11.18 -12.97
C VAL A 253 -2.57 10.50 -12.90
N ASP A 254 -2.66 9.52 -12.02
CA ASP A 254 -3.80 8.61 -11.90
C ASP A 254 -5.16 9.30 -11.67
N ARG A 255 -5.18 10.34 -10.83
CA ARG A 255 -6.42 11.05 -10.45
C ARG A 255 -7.15 11.76 -11.59
N GLN A 256 -6.56 11.87 -12.76
CA GLN A 256 -7.22 12.49 -13.93
C GLN A 256 -8.15 11.52 -14.66
N THR A 257 -8.10 10.23 -14.32
CA THR A 257 -8.81 9.18 -15.07
C THR A 257 -10.14 8.76 -14.43
N TYR A 258 -10.51 9.31 -13.27
CA TYR A 258 -11.78 9.02 -12.58
C TYR A 258 -12.25 10.20 -11.71
N ASP A 259 -13.57 10.26 -11.42
CA ASP A 259 -14.14 11.27 -10.55
C ASP A 259 -13.93 10.92 -9.06
N THR A 260 -13.09 11.70 -8.38
CA THR A 260 -12.80 11.52 -6.94
C THR A 260 -13.95 11.94 -6.02
N LYS A 261 -14.99 12.61 -6.56
CA LYS A 261 -16.16 13.04 -5.78
C LYS A 261 -17.22 11.96 -5.67
N ILE A 262 -17.14 10.94 -6.51
CA ILE A 262 -18.06 9.79 -6.48
C ILE A 262 -17.40 8.67 -5.68
N PRO A 263 -17.77 8.49 -4.38
CA PRO A 263 -17.12 7.51 -3.52
C PRO A 263 -17.47 6.07 -3.87
N TYR A 264 -18.63 5.85 -4.50
CA TYR A 264 -19.14 4.55 -4.91
C TYR A 264 -20.00 4.67 -6.17
N SER A 265 -19.84 3.71 -7.10
CA SER A 265 -20.72 3.54 -8.23
C SER A 265 -20.74 2.07 -8.68
N ALA A 266 -21.88 1.62 -9.24
CA ALA A 266 -22.01 0.32 -9.89
C ALA A 266 -22.73 0.50 -11.22
N ASP A 267 -22.16 -0.05 -12.30
CA ASP A 267 -22.78 -0.12 -13.61
C ASP A 267 -22.96 -1.59 -14.00
N TRP A 268 -24.17 -2.07 -13.77
CA TRP A 268 -24.60 -3.44 -14.08
C TRP A 268 -25.09 -3.61 -15.53
N ASN A 269 -25.28 -2.50 -16.26
CA ASN A 269 -25.73 -2.50 -17.65
C ASN A 269 -24.55 -2.39 -18.64
N ALA A 270 -23.33 -2.21 -18.16
CA ALA A 270 -22.13 -2.28 -19.00
C ALA A 270 -21.98 -3.69 -19.59
N VAL A 271 -21.21 -3.80 -20.68
CA VAL A 271 -20.90 -5.10 -21.34
C VAL A 271 -20.34 -6.11 -20.33
N VAL A 272 -19.56 -5.62 -19.38
CA VAL A 272 -19.07 -6.35 -18.21
C VAL A 272 -19.34 -5.47 -16.99
N PRO A 273 -19.97 -5.99 -15.92
CA PRO A 273 -20.28 -5.22 -14.72
C PRO A 273 -19.06 -4.53 -14.13
N VAL A 274 -19.23 -3.26 -13.76
CA VAL A 274 -18.19 -2.42 -13.14
C VAL A 274 -18.69 -1.96 -11.79
N VAL A 275 -17.95 -2.28 -10.72
CA VAL A 275 -18.17 -1.76 -9.37
C VAL A 275 -16.95 -0.93 -8.96
N ALA A 276 -17.16 0.34 -8.62
CA ALA A 276 -16.11 1.24 -8.18
C ALA A 276 -16.32 1.68 -6.73
N CYS A 277 -15.26 1.62 -5.91
CA CYS A 277 -15.27 2.10 -4.53
C CYS A 277 -14.00 2.88 -4.22
N ARG A 278 -14.14 4.14 -3.77
CA ARG A 278 -13.02 5.08 -3.54
C ARG A 278 -12.64 5.23 -2.07
N ASP A 279 -13.50 4.84 -1.15
CA ASP A 279 -13.18 4.78 0.28
C ASP A 279 -14.18 3.91 1.05
N TYR A 280 -13.78 3.49 2.26
CA TYR A 280 -14.61 2.73 3.19
C TYR A 280 -14.95 3.53 4.46
N MET A 281 -14.81 4.85 4.41
CA MET A 281 -15.02 5.75 5.56
C MET A 281 -16.50 6.04 5.81
N GLN A 282 -17.28 6.19 4.74
CA GLN A 282 -18.71 6.53 4.83
C GLN A 282 -19.54 5.26 4.87
N GLN A 283 -20.38 5.12 5.90
CA GLN A 283 -21.21 3.92 6.10
C GLN A 283 -22.11 3.59 4.89
N SER A 284 -22.72 4.59 4.25
CA SER A 284 -23.56 4.36 3.07
C SER A 284 -22.76 3.80 1.89
N THR A 285 -21.54 4.30 1.68
CA THR A 285 -20.63 3.85 0.62
C THR A 285 -20.27 2.38 0.79
N PHE A 286 -19.79 2.01 1.98
CA PHE A 286 -19.35 0.64 2.18
C PHE A 286 -20.52 -0.34 2.26
N GLN A 287 -21.70 0.08 2.72
CA GLN A 287 -22.88 -0.79 2.75
C GLN A 287 -23.26 -1.22 1.34
N SER A 288 -23.41 -0.29 0.39
CA SER A 288 -23.67 -0.61 -1.01
C SER A 288 -22.58 -1.48 -1.62
N PHE A 289 -21.32 -1.18 -1.33
CA PHE A 289 -20.18 -1.96 -1.78
C PHE A 289 -20.23 -3.42 -1.29
N VAL A 290 -20.58 -3.65 -0.04
CA VAL A 290 -20.72 -4.99 0.56
C VAL A 290 -21.93 -5.73 0.00
N GLU A 291 -23.07 -5.05 -0.20
CA GLU A 291 -24.29 -5.63 -0.78
C GLU A 291 -24.04 -6.12 -2.21
N ASP A 292 -23.29 -5.36 -3.01
CA ASP A 292 -22.97 -5.70 -4.39
C ASP A 292 -21.89 -6.80 -4.55
N ALA A 293 -21.15 -7.13 -3.49
CA ALA A 293 -20.07 -8.10 -3.57
C ALA A 293 -20.53 -9.50 -4.04
N SER A 294 -21.67 -9.99 -3.53
CA SER A 294 -22.23 -11.28 -3.93
C SER A 294 -22.72 -11.31 -5.38
N TRP A 295 -23.28 -10.19 -5.86
CA TRP A 295 -23.66 -10.03 -7.26
C TRP A 295 -22.43 -10.03 -8.16
N LEU A 296 -21.39 -9.25 -7.82
CA LEU A 296 -20.15 -9.22 -8.55
C LEU A 296 -19.49 -10.60 -8.63
N SER A 297 -19.54 -11.38 -7.55
CA SER A 297 -18.99 -12.74 -7.51
C SER A 297 -19.79 -13.74 -8.36
N SER A 298 -21.03 -13.43 -8.73
CA SER A 298 -21.88 -14.28 -9.58
C SER A 298 -21.56 -14.16 -11.07
N GLU A 299 -20.95 -13.03 -11.47
CA GLU A 299 -20.65 -12.73 -12.86
C GLU A 299 -19.49 -13.58 -13.42
N PRO A 300 -19.54 -14.03 -14.68
CA PRO A 300 -18.45 -14.77 -15.32
C PRO A 300 -17.21 -13.91 -15.52
N THR A 301 -17.39 -12.63 -15.84
CA THR A 301 -16.34 -11.60 -15.96
C THR A 301 -16.82 -10.32 -15.28
N ALA A 302 -15.98 -9.68 -14.47
CA ALA A 302 -16.34 -8.46 -13.76
C ALA A 302 -15.13 -7.52 -13.61
N ILE A 303 -15.39 -6.24 -13.39
CA ILE A 303 -14.39 -5.21 -13.10
C ILE A 303 -14.65 -4.63 -11.72
N LEU A 304 -13.64 -4.67 -10.85
CA LEU A 304 -13.60 -4.01 -9.55
C LEU A 304 -12.62 -2.83 -9.63
N ASP A 305 -13.14 -1.59 -9.59
CA ASP A 305 -12.32 -0.38 -9.68
C ASP A 305 -12.02 0.19 -8.28
N LEU A 306 -10.80 -0.05 -7.82
CA LEU A 306 -10.25 0.45 -6.55
C LEU A 306 -9.32 1.64 -6.74
N ARG A 307 -9.20 2.22 -7.93
CA ARG A 307 -8.38 3.42 -8.15
C ARG A 307 -8.84 4.54 -7.22
N GLY A 308 -7.90 5.22 -6.58
CA GLY A 308 -8.20 6.28 -5.62
C GLY A 308 -8.83 5.82 -4.31
N ASN A 309 -8.89 4.53 -4.03
CA ASN A 309 -9.45 4.00 -2.78
C ASN A 309 -8.50 4.32 -1.62
N ARG A 310 -8.92 5.21 -0.75
CA ARG A 310 -8.12 5.69 0.40
C ARG A 310 -8.21 4.79 1.62
N GLY A 311 -8.84 3.62 1.48
CA GLY A 311 -9.05 2.70 2.58
C GLY A 311 -10.17 3.14 3.53
N GLY A 312 -10.02 2.86 4.80
CA GLY A 312 -11.01 3.13 5.84
C GLY A 312 -11.30 1.90 6.68
N SER A 313 -12.57 1.59 6.90
CA SER A 313 -13.01 0.54 7.82
C SER A 313 -12.52 -0.86 7.44
N GLU A 314 -11.74 -1.47 8.32
CA GLU A 314 -11.37 -2.89 8.25
C GLU A 314 -12.60 -3.80 8.20
N GLN A 315 -13.65 -3.45 8.96
CA GLN A 315 -14.90 -4.20 8.98
C GLN A 315 -15.59 -4.21 7.61
N ALA A 316 -15.48 -3.12 6.85
CA ALA A 316 -16.00 -3.04 5.48
C ALA A 316 -15.28 -4.02 4.55
N VAL A 317 -13.95 -4.09 4.62
CA VAL A 317 -13.14 -5.04 3.84
C VAL A 317 -13.50 -6.47 4.20
N GLN A 318 -13.59 -6.79 5.49
CA GLN A 318 -13.97 -8.12 5.97
C GLN A 318 -15.38 -8.51 5.53
N ALA A 319 -16.34 -7.60 5.64
CA ALA A 319 -17.72 -7.84 5.24
C ALA A 319 -17.82 -8.07 3.71
N TRP A 320 -17.10 -7.27 2.91
CA TRP A 320 -17.04 -7.44 1.47
C TRP A 320 -16.46 -8.80 1.08
N LEU A 321 -15.31 -9.18 1.66
CA LEU A 321 -14.67 -10.47 1.41
C LEU A 321 -15.59 -11.65 1.79
N ASN A 322 -16.30 -11.54 2.92
CA ASN A 322 -17.25 -12.57 3.36
C ASN A 322 -18.44 -12.68 2.40
N SER A 323 -18.93 -11.56 1.86
CA SER A 323 -20.03 -11.53 0.90
C SER A 323 -19.60 -12.03 -0.48
N TYR A 324 -18.35 -11.70 -0.90
CA TYR A 324 -17.81 -12.08 -2.20
C TYR A 324 -17.41 -13.56 -2.26
N ASP A 325 -16.59 -14.03 -1.31
CA ASP A 325 -16.14 -15.43 -1.25
C ASP A 325 -15.63 -15.82 0.15
N TYR A 326 -16.56 -16.14 1.04
CA TYR A 326 -16.26 -16.50 2.43
C TYR A 326 -15.30 -17.68 2.58
N TYR A 327 -15.47 -18.71 1.77
CA TYR A 327 -14.67 -19.96 1.89
C TYR A 327 -13.33 -19.89 1.17
N GLY A 328 -13.16 -18.95 0.25
CA GLY A 328 -11.94 -18.75 -0.52
C GLY A 328 -11.05 -17.66 0.06
N ILE A 329 -11.23 -16.44 -0.47
CA ILE A 329 -10.31 -15.32 -0.23
C ILE A 329 -10.46 -14.66 1.15
N ALA A 330 -11.66 -14.64 1.75
CA ALA A 330 -11.88 -14.02 3.06
C ALA A 330 -11.00 -14.63 4.17
N ARG A 331 -10.57 -15.88 4.02
CA ARG A 331 -9.66 -16.56 4.94
C ARG A 331 -8.22 -16.04 4.90
N ASN A 332 -7.89 -15.26 3.90
CA ASN A 332 -6.54 -14.70 3.70
C ASN A 332 -6.45 -13.24 4.19
N LEU A 333 -7.54 -12.69 4.69
CA LEU A 333 -7.50 -11.36 5.33
C LEU A 333 -6.48 -11.37 6.48
N TYR A 334 -5.80 -10.26 6.69
CA TYR A 334 -4.67 -10.06 7.61
C TYR A 334 -3.37 -10.77 7.19
N GLY A 335 -3.20 -11.06 5.94
CA GLY A 335 -1.97 -11.59 5.39
C GLY A 335 -1.45 -12.80 6.16
N LYS A 336 -0.18 -12.77 6.52
CA LYS A 336 0.50 -13.79 7.31
C LYS A 336 0.22 -13.65 8.80
N GLY A 337 0.19 -12.41 9.32
CA GLY A 337 0.03 -12.17 10.76
C GLY A 337 -0.47 -10.76 11.04
N TYR A 338 -1.30 -10.64 12.07
CA TYR A 338 -1.85 -9.37 12.50
C TYR A 338 -2.07 -9.32 14.01
N PHE A 339 -1.61 -8.27 14.66
CA PHE A 339 -2.03 -7.94 16.00
C PHE A 339 -2.30 -6.44 16.14
N SER A 340 -3.07 -6.07 17.17
CA SER A 340 -3.24 -4.68 17.60
C SER A 340 -2.90 -4.52 19.09
N ILE A 341 -2.31 -3.37 19.43
CA ILE A 341 -2.08 -2.98 20.81
C ILE A 341 -3.37 -2.46 21.39
N SER A 342 -3.79 -3.05 22.52
CA SER A 342 -4.87 -2.59 23.37
C SER A 342 -4.31 -2.20 24.75
N SER A 343 -3.35 -1.26 24.77
CA SER A 343 -2.92 -0.64 26.01
C SER A 343 -3.95 0.38 26.49
N ARG A 344 -3.97 0.66 27.80
CA ARG A 344 -4.86 1.68 28.34
C ARG A 344 -4.64 3.04 27.65
N ALA A 345 -3.38 3.45 27.45
CA ALA A 345 -3.04 4.67 26.74
C ALA A 345 -3.49 4.64 25.26
N SER A 346 -3.25 3.52 24.55
CA SER A 346 -3.68 3.35 23.17
C SER A 346 -5.20 3.47 23.02
N ASN A 347 -5.97 2.87 23.91
CA ASN A 347 -7.44 2.97 23.90
C ASN A 347 -7.91 4.42 24.09
N TYR A 348 -7.26 5.17 25.00
CA TYR A 348 -7.56 6.59 25.20
C TYR A 348 -7.27 7.41 23.93
N LEU A 349 -6.08 7.26 23.34
CA LEU A 349 -5.69 8.00 22.14
C LEU A 349 -6.61 7.66 20.96
N THR A 350 -6.94 6.38 20.77
CA THR A 350 -7.84 5.94 19.71
C THR A 350 -9.24 6.54 19.88
N ALA A 351 -9.81 6.51 21.09
CA ALA A 351 -11.13 7.10 21.37
C ALA A 351 -11.17 8.59 21.00
N HIS A 352 -10.15 9.36 21.40
CA HIS A 352 -10.09 10.79 21.13
C HIS A 352 -9.80 11.10 19.65
N THR A 353 -9.00 10.28 18.98
CA THR A 353 -8.80 10.38 17.52
C THR A 353 -10.11 10.17 16.79
N LEU A 354 -10.85 9.11 17.10
CA LEU A 354 -12.15 8.83 16.50
C LEU A 354 -13.17 9.95 16.74
N SER A 355 -13.18 10.52 17.95
CA SER A 355 -14.06 11.66 18.29
C SER A 355 -13.68 12.93 17.53
N ALA A 356 -12.39 13.20 17.32
CA ALA A 356 -11.91 14.39 16.61
C ALA A 356 -12.18 14.33 15.10
N PHE A 357 -12.27 13.12 14.53
CA PHE A 357 -12.53 12.85 13.11
C PHE A 357 -13.84 12.11 12.92
N SER A 358 -14.96 12.76 13.30
CA SER A 358 -16.32 12.18 13.26
C SER A 358 -16.77 11.66 11.88
N SER A 359 -16.08 12.07 10.81
CA SER A 359 -16.28 11.52 9.45
C SER A 359 -15.89 10.05 9.30
N LEU A 360 -15.22 9.47 10.32
CA LEU A 360 -14.81 8.05 10.31
C LEU A 360 -15.95 7.07 10.63
N GLY A 361 -17.19 7.54 10.68
CA GLY A 361 -18.38 6.68 10.81
C GLY A 361 -18.49 5.94 12.15
N ASN A 362 -17.78 6.41 13.19
CA ASN A 362 -17.68 5.68 14.44
C ASN A 362 -18.87 5.90 15.35
N SER A 363 -19.38 4.80 15.89
CA SER A 363 -20.47 4.82 16.84
C SER A 363 -20.01 5.36 18.19
N ALA A 364 -20.88 6.10 18.90
CA ALA A 364 -20.68 6.46 20.29
C ALA A 364 -20.34 5.23 21.18
N ALA A 365 -20.88 4.07 20.82
CA ALA A 365 -20.61 2.80 21.50
C ALA A 365 -19.12 2.39 21.45
N LEU A 366 -18.43 2.57 20.32
CA LEU A 366 -17.00 2.27 20.23
C LEU A 366 -16.16 3.23 21.07
N TYR A 367 -16.53 4.53 21.07
CA TYR A 367 -15.88 5.51 21.95
C TYR A 367 -16.02 5.12 23.42
N ASP A 368 -17.24 4.78 23.86
CA ASP A 368 -17.53 4.39 25.24
C ASP A 368 -16.80 3.11 25.63
N GLU A 369 -16.71 2.12 24.73
CA GLU A 369 -15.95 0.89 24.94
C GLU A 369 -14.46 1.18 25.12
N LEU A 370 -13.86 1.99 24.25
CA LEU A 370 -12.44 2.36 24.36
C LEU A 370 -12.13 3.13 25.65
N ILE A 371 -13.00 4.04 26.07
CA ILE A 371 -12.86 4.76 27.33
C ILE A 371 -13.02 3.82 28.53
N TYR A 372 -13.95 2.87 28.47
CA TYR A 372 -14.07 1.83 29.49
C TYR A 372 -12.78 0.98 29.59
N LEU A 373 -12.20 0.57 28.45
CA LEU A 373 -10.93 -0.17 28.41
C LEU A 373 -9.75 0.66 28.94
N TYR A 374 -9.73 1.98 28.68
CA TYR A 374 -8.77 2.88 29.31
C TYR A 374 -8.86 2.90 30.82
N GLN A 375 -10.07 3.00 31.37
CA GLN A 375 -10.30 3.12 32.80
C GLN A 375 -10.09 1.80 33.57
N HIS A 376 -10.56 0.69 33.01
CA HIS A 376 -10.70 -0.60 33.70
C HIS A 376 -9.90 -1.74 33.08
N GLY A 377 -9.40 -1.57 31.84
CA GLY A 377 -8.67 -2.58 31.09
C GLY A 377 -7.27 -2.84 31.60
N LYS A 378 -6.64 -3.83 31.00
CA LYS A 378 -5.22 -4.17 31.16
C LYS A 378 -4.51 -4.01 29.84
N ASN A 379 -3.24 -3.63 29.88
CA ASN A 379 -2.45 -3.60 28.67
C ASN A 379 -2.35 -5.03 28.09
N SER A 380 -2.67 -5.15 26.83
CA SER A 380 -2.67 -6.40 26.08
C SER A 380 -2.40 -6.13 24.59
N CYS A 381 -2.05 -7.17 23.89
CA CYS A 381 -2.09 -7.18 22.43
C CYS A 381 -3.15 -8.19 21.99
N VAL A 382 -4.01 -7.75 21.09
CA VAL A 382 -5.06 -8.60 20.50
C VAL A 382 -4.47 -9.23 19.24
N LEU A 383 -4.16 -10.53 19.34
CA LEU A 383 -3.64 -11.30 18.21
C LEU A 383 -4.82 -11.83 17.38
N GLN A 384 -4.96 -11.34 16.17
CA GLN A 384 -5.99 -11.75 15.22
C GLN A 384 -5.54 -12.93 14.37
N ARG A 385 -4.26 -12.91 13.96
CA ARG A 385 -3.70 -13.94 13.10
C ARG A 385 -2.20 -14.10 13.37
N ASP A 386 -1.71 -15.33 13.37
CA ASP A 386 -0.31 -15.66 13.61
C ASP A 386 0.16 -16.76 12.64
N ASN A 387 1.20 -16.49 11.87
CA ASN A 387 1.87 -17.44 10.96
C ASN A 387 0.93 -18.26 10.07
N ALA A 388 -0.22 -17.73 9.71
CA ALA A 388 -1.14 -18.44 8.86
C ALA A 388 -0.58 -18.55 7.44
N LYS A 389 -0.71 -19.72 6.84
CA LYS A 389 -0.43 -19.90 5.41
C LYS A 389 -1.57 -19.27 4.60
N LEU A 390 -1.22 -18.39 3.68
CA LEU A 390 -2.16 -17.92 2.66
C LEU A 390 -2.57 -19.11 1.80
N ARG A 391 -3.84 -19.15 1.39
CA ARG A 391 -4.39 -20.25 0.61
C ARG A 391 -4.80 -19.75 -0.75
N TRP A 392 -4.32 -20.43 -1.79
CA TRP A 392 -4.77 -20.20 -3.14
C TRP A 392 -6.23 -20.63 -3.33
N ASN A 393 -7.06 -19.76 -3.87
CA ASN A 393 -8.41 -20.05 -4.32
C ASN A 393 -8.42 -20.21 -5.85
N ASN A 394 -8.73 -21.41 -6.34
CA ASN A 394 -8.75 -21.71 -7.77
C ASN A 394 -10.09 -21.26 -8.42
N ALA A 395 -10.38 -19.95 -8.35
CA ALA A 395 -11.57 -19.38 -8.97
C ALA A 395 -11.54 -19.56 -10.51
N LYS A 396 -12.72 -19.71 -11.12
CA LYS A 396 -12.86 -19.88 -12.58
C LYS A 396 -13.33 -18.61 -13.30
N LYS A 397 -14.03 -17.74 -12.58
CA LYS A 397 -14.56 -16.49 -13.09
C LYS A 397 -13.47 -15.44 -13.15
N LEU A 398 -13.46 -14.63 -14.19
CA LEU A 398 -12.44 -13.60 -14.42
C LEU A 398 -12.79 -12.33 -13.65
N LEU A 399 -11.83 -11.80 -12.92
CA LEU A 399 -11.96 -10.54 -12.22
C LEU A 399 -10.80 -9.60 -12.62
N PHE A 400 -11.14 -8.47 -13.19
CA PHE A 400 -10.20 -7.37 -13.38
C PHE A 400 -10.27 -6.43 -12.19
N VAL A 401 -9.12 -6.12 -11.60
CA VAL A 401 -9.02 -5.20 -10.44
C VAL A 401 -8.21 -4.00 -10.86
N LEU A 402 -8.85 -2.84 -10.92
CA LEU A 402 -8.16 -1.60 -11.25
C LEU A 402 -7.60 -0.97 -9.98
N MET A 403 -6.35 -0.55 -10.03
CA MET A 403 -5.62 0.04 -8.91
C MET A 403 -4.71 1.17 -9.38
N ASP A 404 -4.33 2.06 -8.46
CA ASP A 404 -3.43 3.17 -8.74
C ASP A 404 -2.62 3.59 -7.51
N SER A 405 -1.74 4.58 -7.68
CA SER A 405 -0.87 5.12 -6.60
C SER A 405 -1.64 5.80 -5.46
N HIS A 406 -2.97 5.84 -5.50
CA HIS A 406 -3.84 6.34 -4.43
C HIS A 406 -4.68 5.23 -3.79
N THR A 407 -4.56 3.98 -4.27
CA THR A 407 -5.12 2.80 -3.61
C THR A 407 -4.25 2.48 -2.41
N ARG A 408 -4.80 2.58 -1.19
CA ARG A 408 -4.01 2.46 0.05
C ARG A 408 -4.76 1.84 1.21
N SER A 409 -4.02 1.41 2.24
CA SER A 409 -4.54 0.96 3.53
C SER A 409 -5.62 -0.13 3.37
N GLY A 410 -6.86 0.08 3.80
CA GLY A 410 -7.96 -0.87 3.61
C GLY A 410 -8.18 -1.28 2.14
N GLY A 411 -7.88 -0.40 1.17
CA GLY A 411 -7.87 -0.75 -0.25
C GLY A 411 -6.81 -1.81 -0.56
N GLU A 412 -5.62 -1.68 0.01
CA GLU A 412 -4.52 -2.65 -0.17
C GLU A 412 -4.80 -3.97 0.58
N TRP A 413 -5.52 -3.96 1.70
CA TRP A 413 -5.98 -5.19 2.33
C TRP A 413 -6.89 -6.01 1.40
N LEU A 414 -7.74 -5.32 0.66
CA LEU A 414 -8.57 -5.99 -0.34
C LEU A 414 -7.71 -6.53 -1.50
N LEU A 415 -6.76 -5.74 -2.01
CA LEU A 415 -5.80 -6.21 -3.02
C LEU A 415 -5.03 -7.45 -2.54
N GLU A 416 -4.52 -7.43 -1.29
CA GLU A 416 -3.80 -8.55 -0.69
C GLU A 416 -4.62 -9.85 -0.73
N SER A 417 -5.87 -9.78 -0.31
CA SER A 417 -6.76 -10.94 -0.30
C SER A 417 -7.08 -11.43 -1.72
N LEU A 418 -7.37 -10.51 -2.64
CA LEU A 418 -7.68 -10.81 -4.05
C LEU A 418 -6.50 -11.42 -4.81
N ARG A 419 -5.24 -11.14 -4.43
CA ARG A 419 -4.05 -11.79 -5.00
C ARG A 419 -3.97 -13.29 -4.72
N THR A 420 -4.75 -13.79 -3.79
CA THR A 420 -4.86 -15.23 -3.53
C THR A 420 -5.92 -15.94 -4.38
N ARG A 421 -6.62 -15.19 -5.25
CA ARG A 421 -7.69 -15.69 -6.10
C ARG A 421 -7.20 -15.91 -7.52
N GLY A 422 -7.43 -17.10 -8.06
CA GLY A 422 -7.19 -17.41 -9.49
C GLY A 422 -8.07 -16.58 -10.41
N ASN A 423 -7.60 -16.37 -11.62
CA ASN A 423 -8.26 -15.57 -12.65
C ASN A 423 -8.59 -14.14 -12.18
N THR A 424 -7.67 -13.54 -11.43
CA THR A 424 -7.70 -12.14 -11.05
C THR A 424 -6.51 -11.44 -11.70
N VAL A 425 -6.76 -10.35 -12.41
CA VAL A 425 -5.73 -9.55 -13.11
C VAL A 425 -5.78 -8.12 -12.57
N PHE A 426 -4.65 -7.65 -12.03
CA PHE A 426 -4.50 -6.29 -11.51
C PHE A 426 -4.00 -5.36 -12.61
N ILE A 427 -4.70 -4.24 -12.82
CA ILE A 427 -4.46 -3.32 -13.94
C ILE A 427 -4.33 -1.88 -13.43
N GLY A 428 -3.35 -1.15 -13.93
CA GLY A 428 -3.13 0.27 -13.61
C GLY A 428 -1.71 0.59 -13.23
N THR A 429 -1.49 1.26 -12.10
CA THR A 429 -0.18 1.57 -11.56
C THR A 429 0.02 0.89 -10.20
N ASN A 430 1.20 1.05 -9.57
CA ASN A 430 1.43 0.56 -8.19
C ASN A 430 0.44 1.18 -7.21
N SER A 431 0.08 0.44 -6.14
CA SER A 431 -0.64 1.01 -5.00
C SER A 431 0.25 1.93 -4.16
N GLU A 432 -0.30 2.61 -3.15
CA GLU A 432 0.46 3.63 -2.40
C GLU A 432 1.53 3.04 -1.48
N GLY A 433 1.32 1.83 -0.95
CA GLY A 433 2.23 1.20 0.01
C GLY A 433 2.03 1.72 1.43
N MET A 434 0.84 1.50 1.99
CA MET A 434 0.48 1.88 3.36
C MET A 434 -0.29 0.73 4.02
N LEU A 435 0.41 -0.35 4.37
CA LEU A 435 -0.24 -1.56 4.88
C LEU A 435 0.37 -2.09 6.17
N LEU A 436 1.62 -1.75 6.49
CA LEU A 436 2.35 -2.30 7.64
C LEU A 436 1.64 -2.04 8.98
N SER A 437 1.04 -0.86 9.15
CA SER A 437 0.29 -0.51 10.34
C SER A 437 -1.13 -0.07 10.00
N GLY A 438 -2.05 -0.14 10.96
CA GLY A 438 -3.43 0.28 10.77
C GLY A 438 -4.02 0.88 12.04
N THR A 439 -5.21 1.46 11.93
CA THR A 439 -5.89 2.22 12.99
C THR A 439 -5.05 3.40 13.47
N GLY A 440 -5.04 4.47 12.68
CA GLY A 440 -4.25 5.66 12.98
C GLY A 440 -4.59 6.27 14.33
N GLN A 441 -3.57 6.57 15.10
CA GLN A 441 -3.64 7.40 16.30
C GLN A 441 -3.01 8.74 15.99
N TYR A 442 -3.64 9.80 16.47
CA TYR A 442 -3.21 11.17 16.27
C TYR A 442 -2.84 11.75 17.63
N ILE A 443 -1.65 12.33 17.73
CA ILE A 443 -1.23 13.09 18.91
C ILE A 443 -0.64 14.44 18.49
N SER A 444 -0.74 15.42 19.39
CA SER A 444 -0.08 16.71 19.27
C SER A 444 0.75 16.95 20.53
N LEU A 445 2.05 17.16 20.38
CA LEU A 445 2.94 17.41 21.52
C LEU A 445 2.55 18.70 22.26
N PRO A 446 2.56 18.73 23.61
CA PRO A 446 1.92 19.81 24.35
C PRO A 446 2.63 21.17 24.22
N ASN A 447 3.92 21.21 23.97
CA ASN A 447 4.69 22.47 23.89
C ASN A 447 4.94 22.88 22.43
N SER A 448 5.60 22.04 21.64
CA SER A 448 5.94 22.30 20.23
C SER A 448 4.74 22.24 19.30
N LYS A 449 3.65 21.58 19.71
CA LYS A 449 2.48 21.30 18.88
C LYS A 449 2.77 20.42 17.66
N ILE A 450 3.96 19.79 17.59
CA ILE A 450 4.28 18.85 16.51
C ILE A 450 3.24 17.73 16.54
N HIS A 451 2.69 17.47 15.37
CA HIS A 451 1.65 16.48 15.16
C HIS A 451 2.25 15.16 14.71
N PHE A 452 1.80 14.05 15.27
CA PHE A 452 2.19 12.70 14.87
C PHE A 452 0.95 11.87 14.53
N THR A 453 1.13 11.05 13.51
CA THR A 453 0.19 9.97 13.17
C THR A 453 0.94 8.65 13.21
N PHE A 454 0.38 7.62 13.80
CA PHE A 454 0.95 6.27 13.79
C PHE A 454 -0.13 5.21 14.04
N GLY A 455 0.13 3.97 13.64
CA GLY A 455 -0.79 2.86 13.83
C GLY A 455 -0.58 2.13 15.15
N ASN A 456 -1.66 1.58 15.72
CA ASN A 456 -1.60 0.72 16.90
C ASN A 456 -1.54 -0.78 16.58
N SER A 457 -1.47 -1.13 15.31
CA SER A 457 -1.39 -2.52 14.87
C SER A 457 -0.18 -2.77 13.98
N LEU A 458 0.23 -4.03 13.90
CA LEU A 458 1.23 -4.52 12.95
C LEU A 458 0.58 -5.57 12.07
N LEU A 459 0.74 -5.44 10.76
CA LEU A 459 0.34 -6.40 9.75
C LEU A 459 1.57 -6.90 9.01
N LEU A 460 1.82 -8.20 9.05
CA LEU A 460 2.82 -8.86 8.20
C LEU A 460 2.12 -9.40 6.95
N THR A 461 2.59 -8.93 5.80
CA THR A 461 2.05 -9.27 4.48
C THR A 461 2.98 -10.26 3.75
N TYR A 462 3.03 -10.11 2.43
CA TYR A 462 3.97 -10.81 1.57
C TYR A 462 5.42 -10.38 1.83
N ASP A 463 6.33 -11.06 1.19
CA ASP A 463 7.73 -10.65 1.07
C ASP A 463 7.87 -9.25 0.46
N GLU A 464 8.94 -8.51 0.80
CA GLU A 464 9.24 -7.17 0.28
C GLU A 464 9.29 -7.07 -1.24
N ARG A 465 9.56 -8.18 -1.94
CA ARG A 465 9.52 -8.24 -3.40
C ARG A 465 8.12 -8.11 -3.97
N VAL A 466 7.10 -8.48 -3.20
CA VAL A 466 5.68 -8.41 -3.59
C VAL A 466 5.05 -7.12 -3.10
N PHE A 467 5.33 -6.75 -1.87
CA PHE A 467 4.84 -5.52 -1.24
C PHE A 467 5.94 -4.84 -0.44
N GLU A 468 6.04 -3.52 -0.58
CA GLU A 468 6.96 -2.67 0.17
C GLU A 468 6.26 -1.35 0.52
N GLU A 469 6.48 -0.87 1.75
CA GLU A 469 5.95 0.44 2.17
C GLU A 469 6.44 1.55 1.23
N GLY A 470 5.54 2.43 0.82
CA GLY A 470 5.82 3.52 -0.14
C GLY A 470 5.80 3.09 -1.61
N ARG A 471 5.98 1.80 -1.93
CA ARG A 471 5.88 1.25 -3.28
C ARG A 471 4.54 0.57 -3.55
N GLY A 472 4.02 -0.14 -2.56
CA GLY A 472 2.78 -0.90 -2.64
C GLY A 472 2.85 -2.18 -3.47
N PHE A 473 1.67 -2.72 -3.81
CA PHE A 473 1.51 -3.81 -4.76
C PHE A 473 1.72 -3.30 -6.20
N LEU A 474 2.29 -4.16 -7.05
CA LEU A 474 2.45 -3.88 -8.47
C LEU A 474 1.30 -4.49 -9.26
N PRO A 475 0.81 -3.84 -10.34
CA PRO A 475 -0.17 -4.44 -11.23
C PRO A 475 0.44 -5.54 -12.10
N ASP A 476 -0.41 -6.39 -12.65
CA ASP A 476 0.00 -7.39 -13.66
C ASP A 476 0.12 -6.73 -15.05
N LEU A 477 -0.79 -5.79 -15.35
CA LEU A 477 -0.79 -4.99 -16.57
C LEU A 477 -0.69 -3.51 -16.20
N TRP A 478 0.41 -2.88 -16.62
CA TRP A 478 0.69 -1.47 -16.34
C TRP A 478 -0.03 -0.57 -17.34
N VAL A 479 -0.77 0.41 -16.85
CA VAL A 479 -1.50 1.35 -17.69
C VAL A 479 -1.22 2.77 -17.22
N SER A 480 -0.74 3.63 -18.12
CA SER A 480 -0.47 5.04 -17.86
C SER A 480 -1.64 5.97 -18.19
N GLY A 481 -2.64 5.48 -18.91
CA GLY A 481 -3.88 6.17 -19.23
C GLY A 481 -5.06 5.74 -18.35
N ASP A 482 -6.29 5.79 -18.89
CA ASP A 482 -7.48 5.31 -18.19
C ASP A 482 -7.55 3.78 -18.19
N ALA A 483 -7.25 3.17 -17.02
CA ALA A 483 -7.25 1.73 -16.87
C ALA A 483 -8.64 1.10 -17.12
N LEU A 484 -9.75 1.83 -16.85
CA LEU A 484 -11.09 1.33 -17.13
C LEU A 484 -11.34 1.26 -18.64
N GLU A 485 -11.01 2.31 -19.38
CA GLU A 485 -11.12 2.31 -20.83
C GLU A 485 -10.25 1.20 -21.45
N ARG A 486 -9.00 1.06 -20.98
CA ARG A 486 -8.08 0.05 -21.50
C ARG A 486 -8.56 -1.39 -21.25
N VAL A 487 -9.08 -1.69 -20.05
CA VAL A 487 -9.59 -3.04 -19.78
C VAL A 487 -10.87 -3.33 -20.57
N GLN A 488 -11.73 -2.34 -20.82
CA GLN A 488 -12.90 -2.53 -21.68
C GLN A 488 -12.50 -2.84 -23.13
N LYS A 489 -11.46 -2.16 -23.64
CA LYS A 489 -10.88 -2.47 -24.96
C LYS A 489 -10.23 -3.86 -25.02
N LEU A 490 -9.54 -4.27 -23.96
CA LEU A 490 -8.98 -5.62 -23.83
C LEU A 490 -10.09 -6.67 -23.88
N ILE A 491 -11.17 -6.47 -23.12
CA ILE A 491 -12.35 -7.37 -23.07
C ILE A 491 -12.98 -7.50 -24.46
N GLU A 492 -13.13 -6.37 -25.17
CA GLU A 492 -13.67 -6.35 -26.54
C GLU A 492 -12.74 -7.09 -27.50
N TYR A 493 -11.43 -6.79 -27.47
CA TYR A 493 -10.44 -7.34 -28.40
C TYR A 493 -10.31 -8.87 -28.28
N TYR A 494 -10.25 -9.41 -27.05
CA TYR A 494 -10.11 -10.84 -26.79
C TYR A 494 -11.44 -11.59 -26.61
N GLY A 495 -12.58 -10.92 -26.74
CA GLY A 495 -13.90 -11.53 -26.59
C GLY A 495 -14.15 -12.13 -25.21
N LEU A 496 -13.76 -11.41 -24.15
CA LEU A 496 -13.84 -11.87 -22.75
C LEU A 496 -15.19 -11.56 -22.06
N ALA A 497 -16.11 -10.90 -22.74
CA ALA A 497 -17.47 -10.71 -22.29
C ALA A 497 -18.23 -12.04 -22.32
N PRO A 498 -19.28 -12.23 -21.43
CA PRO A 498 -20.08 -13.46 -21.38
C PRO A 498 -20.82 -13.75 -22.67
#